data_2b5065dd3c2c16ecc02c492f00d79dfa
#
_entry.id   2b5065dd3c2c16ecc02c492f00d79dfa
#
_cell.length_a   1.000
_cell.length_b   1.000
_cell.length_c   1.000
_cell.angle_alpha   90.00
_cell.angle_beta   90.00
_cell.angle_gamma   90.00
#
_symmetry.space_group_name_H-M   'P 1'
#
loop_
_entity.id
_entity.type
_entity.pdbx_description
1 polymer ?
#
loop_
_entity_poly.entity_id
_entity_poly.type
_entity_poly.pdbx_seq_one_letter_code
_entity_poly.pdbx_strand_id
1 'polypeptide(L)' 'MLVRVAVPVPGLDLLTYEVTGVDIPPVVGARVVVPLGARSVTGIIMEVGRTLPL' A
#
# COMPACT_ATOMS: atom_id res chain seq x y z
N MET A 1 -7.15 -8.55 -1.99
CA MET A 1 -6.14 -8.01 -2.91
C MET A 1 -5.02 -7.39 -2.10
N LEU A 2 -3.79 -7.65 -2.48
CA LEU A 2 -2.62 -7.11 -1.80
C LEU A 2 -2.03 -5.96 -2.60
N VAL A 3 -1.54 -4.94 -1.89
CA VAL A 3 -0.83 -3.82 -2.50
C VAL A 3 0.49 -3.63 -1.78
N ARG A 4 1.52 -3.26 -2.53
CA ARG A 4 2.78 -2.79 -1.96
C ARG A 4 2.84 -1.28 -2.11
N VAL A 5 3.13 -0.63 -1.00
CA VAL A 5 3.05 0.82 -0.89
C VAL A 5 4.39 1.39 -0.47
N ALA A 6 4.88 2.35 -1.22
CA ALA A 6 6.05 3.13 -0.83
C ALA A 6 5.61 4.23 0.12
N VAL A 7 6.17 4.25 1.31
CA VAL A 7 5.84 5.23 2.34
C VAL A 7 7.01 6.20 2.55
N PRO A 8 6.74 7.47 2.89
CA PRO A 8 7.79 8.47 3.04
C PRO A 8 8.47 8.40 4.42
N VAL A 9 8.97 7.22 4.77
CA VAL A 9 9.65 6.98 6.03
C VAL A 9 11.04 6.44 5.73
N PRO A 10 12.11 7.16 6.11
CA PRO A 10 13.47 6.69 5.86
C PRO A 10 13.72 5.33 6.49
N GLY A 11 14.42 4.47 5.75
CA GLY A 11 14.76 3.13 6.21
C GLY A 11 13.68 2.08 5.98
N LEU A 12 12.49 2.46 5.53
CA LEU A 12 11.45 1.52 5.15
C LEU A 12 11.42 1.36 3.64
N ASP A 13 11.30 0.11 3.21
CA ASP A 13 11.05 -0.24 1.82
C ASP A 13 9.54 -0.26 1.57
N LEU A 14 9.11 -1.06 0.60
CA LEU A 14 7.69 -1.25 0.32
C LEU A 14 7.02 -2.04 1.45
N LEU A 15 5.87 -1.56 1.86
CA LEU A 15 5.04 -2.27 2.85
C LEU A 15 3.85 -2.90 2.15
N THR A 16 3.47 -4.08 2.59
CA THR A 16 2.35 -4.82 2.02
C THR A 16 1.10 -4.62 2.87
N TYR A 17 0.00 -4.27 2.19
CA TYR A 17 -1.29 -4.09 2.84
C TYR A 17 -2.35 -4.90 2.10
N GLU A 18 -3.38 -5.30 2.82
CA GLU A 18 -4.55 -5.93 2.24
C GLU A 18 -5.63 -4.89 2.02
N VAL A 19 -6.24 -4.91 0.83
CA VAL A 19 -7.33 -4.01 0.46
C VAL A 19 -8.59 -4.82 0.29
N THR A 20 -9.62 -4.48 1.04
CA THR A 20 -10.93 -5.13 0.99
C THR A 20 -12.04 -4.10 0.98
N GLY A 21 -13.21 -4.49 0.48
CA GLY A 21 -14.41 -3.65 0.56
C GLY A 21 -14.37 -2.38 -0.26
N VAL A 22 -13.54 -2.32 -1.31
CA VAL A 22 -13.45 -1.13 -2.18
C VAL A 22 -14.24 -1.35 -3.46
N ASP A 23 -14.91 -0.30 -3.94
CA ASP A 23 -15.64 -0.32 -5.19
C ASP A 23 -14.75 -0.17 -6.41
N ILE A 24 -13.65 0.55 -6.24
CA ILE A 24 -12.68 0.82 -7.30
C ILE A 24 -11.39 0.07 -6.96
N PRO A 25 -10.89 -0.79 -7.87
CA PRO A 25 -9.64 -1.49 -7.62
C PRO A 25 -8.47 -0.50 -7.46
N PRO A 26 -7.50 -0.80 -6.58
CA PRO A 26 -6.32 0.02 -6.46
C PRO A 26 -5.47 -0.06 -7.73
N VAL A 27 -4.84 1.03 -8.09
CA VAL A 27 -3.97 1.10 -9.28
C VAL A 27 -2.58 1.59 -8.90
N VAL A 28 -1.58 1.08 -9.63
CA VAL A 28 -0.19 1.50 -9.46
C VAL A 28 -0.07 2.99 -9.76
N GLY A 29 0.64 3.70 -8.90
CA GLY A 29 0.83 5.14 -8.99
C GLY A 29 -0.17 5.96 -8.19
N ALA A 30 -1.25 5.34 -7.68
CA ALA A 30 -2.23 6.05 -6.89
C ALA A 30 -1.69 6.33 -5.48
N ARG A 31 -2.16 7.44 -4.91
CA ARG A 31 -1.90 7.77 -3.51
C ARG A 31 -2.89 7.07 -2.62
N VAL A 32 -2.41 6.56 -1.50
CA VAL A 32 -3.27 5.90 -0.50
C VAL A 32 -2.83 6.31 0.89
N VAL A 33 -3.79 6.34 1.80
CA VAL A 33 -3.50 6.54 3.22
C VAL A 33 -3.47 5.17 3.87
N VAL A 34 -2.38 4.85 4.52
CA VAL A 34 -2.17 3.54 5.14
C VAL A 34 -1.80 3.69 6.61
N PRO A 35 -2.19 2.73 7.45
CA PRO A 35 -1.77 2.73 8.85
C PRO A 35 -0.29 2.35 8.97
N LEU A 36 0.41 3.04 9.84
CA LEU A 36 1.80 2.75 10.16
C LEU A 36 2.00 2.96 11.67
N GLY A 37 1.98 1.85 12.42
CA GLY A 37 1.96 1.93 13.87
C GLY A 37 0.67 2.63 14.33
N ALA A 38 0.82 3.65 15.17
CA ALA A 38 -0.31 4.44 15.67
C ALA A 38 -0.66 5.62 14.78
N ARG A 39 -0.05 5.71 13.59
CA ARG A 39 -0.19 6.84 12.68
C ARG A 39 -0.77 6.38 11.36
N SER A 40 -1.28 7.35 10.59
CA SER A 40 -1.63 7.13 9.19
C SER A 40 -0.68 7.96 8.34
N VAL A 41 -0.21 7.37 7.25
CA VAL A 41 0.69 8.04 6.31
C VAL A 41 0.17 7.89 4.89
N THR A 42 0.49 8.86 4.05
CA THR A 42 0.16 8.79 2.62
C THR A 42 1.32 8.13 1.88
N GLY A 43 1.03 7.09 1.14
CA GLY A 43 2.01 6.39 0.32
C GLY A 43 1.57 6.30 -1.12
N ILE A 44 2.42 5.69 -1.95
CA ILE A 44 2.16 5.46 -3.37
C ILE A 44 2.10 3.96 -3.61
N ILE A 45 1.06 3.51 -4.29
CA ILE A 45 0.93 2.09 -4.68
C ILE A 45 1.95 1.79 -5.76
N MET A 46 2.82 0.82 -5.49
CA MET A 46 3.87 0.41 -6.43
C MET A 46 3.57 -0.93 -7.08
N GLU A 47 2.84 -1.80 -6.41
CA GLU A 47 2.45 -3.11 -6.94
C GLU A 47 1.05 -3.47 -6.45
N VAL A 48 0.32 -4.20 -7.30
CA VAL A 48 -1.03 -4.69 -6.97
C VAL A 48 -1.11 -6.16 -7.40
N GLY A 49 -1.69 -7.01 -6.57
CA GLY A 49 -1.86 -8.41 -6.90
C GLY A 49 -2.70 -9.15 -5.88
N ARG A 50 -3.08 -10.38 -6.22
CA ARG A 50 -3.78 -11.26 -5.28
C ARG A 50 -2.82 -11.87 -4.28
N THR A 51 -1.64 -12.25 -4.77
CA THR A 51 -0.55 -12.79 -3.98
C THR A 51 0.72 -12.14 -4.49
N LEU A 52 1.41 -11.39 -3.63
CA LEU A 52 2.66 -10.77 -3.99
C LEU A 52 3.82 -11.61 -3.46
N PRO A 53 4.93 -11.72 -4.22
CA PRO A 53 6.12 -12.39 -3.70
C PRO A 53 6.64 -11.65 -2.48
N LEU A 54 7.00 -12.40 -1.49
CA LEU A 54 7.55 -11.86 -0.26
C LEU A 54 9.07 -11.87 -0.28
#